data_b573620e079b23a2a01f8d640db3335d
#
_entry.id   b573620e079b23a2a01f8d640db3335d
#
_cell.length_a   1.000
_cell.length_b   1.000
_cell.length_c   1.000
_cell.angle_alpha   90.00
_cell.angle_beta   90.00
_cell.angle_gamma   90.00
#
_symmetry.space_group_name_H-M   'P 1'
#
loop_
_entity.id
_entity.type
_entity.pdbx_description
1 polymer ?
#
loop_
_entity_poly.entity_id
_entity_poly.type
_entity_poly.pdbx_seq_one_letter_code
_entity_poly.pdbx_strand_id
1 'polypeptide(L)'
;MRAHRIDRPADLDVVRESYDRVADNYVHMVVTTGFGDIRCHPWLKASVDAFADTVSGLGPVLDVGCGPGTVTAYLAERGLDVSGVDLSPRMIENARRLHPGCRFDVSSATDLDLAEASLGGVLGWWSLFNLPRDVLPQVLALFARALKPGGHFITATHVGDEDVARTEAYGGVPVRWTTHQWRPEQLVDLIEQAGLRPVAELRLPADEQSGPGLVVMAERPA
;
A
#
# COMPACT_ATOMS: atom_id res chain seq x y z
N MET A 1 22.23 16.01 8.85
CA MET A 1 21.45 15.05 9.67
C MET A 1 21.54 13.68 8.98
N ARG A 2 21.94 12.61 9.67
CA ARG A 2 21.90 11.27 9.07
C ARG A 2 20.41 10.91 8.86
N ALA A 3 20.04 10.53 7.64
CA ALA A 3 18.74 9.95 7.37
C ALA A 3 18.51 8.79 8.37
N HIS A 4 17.40 8.82 9.07
CA HIS A 4 17.03 7.74 9.99
C HIS A 4 16.79 6.51 9.10
N ARG A 5 17.72 5.57 9.13
CA ARG A 5 17.60 4.34 8.36
C ARG A 5 16.56 3.47 9.05
N ILE A 6 15.52 3.10 8.33
CA ILE A 6 14.51 2.16 8.81
C ILE A 6 15.15 0.78 8.98
N ASP A 7 14.77 0.06 10.03
CA ASP A 7 15.26 -1.28 10.27
C ASP A 7 14.76 -2.24 9.19
N ARG A 8 15.69 -3.00 8.61
CA ARG A 8 15.34 -4.02 7.62
C ARG A 8 14.65 -5.20 8.31
N PRO A 9 13.41 -5.57 7.93
CA PRO A 9 12.75 -6.77 8.46
C PRO A 9 13.58 -8.02 8.24
N ALA A 10 13.67 -8.89 9.26
CA ALA A 10 14.44 -10.12 9.17
C ALA A 10 13.92 -11.12 8.13
N ASP A 11 12.62 -11.07 7.86
CA ASP A 11 11.90 -11.93 6.91
C ASP A 11 11.70 -11.30 5.52
N LEU A 12 12.25 -10.11 5.27
CA LEU A 12 12.02 -9.34 4.03
C LEU A 12 12.29 -10.16 2.76
N ASP A 13 13.40 -10.93 2.74
CA ASP A 13 13.75 -11.75 1.58
C ASP A 13 12.75 -12.89 1.37
N VAL A 14 12.26 -13.49 2.45
CA VAL A 14 11.25 -14.56 2.42
C VAL A 14 9.90 -14.03 1.93
N VAL A 15 9.51 -12.83 2.36
CA VAL A 15 8.31 -12.15 1.88
C VAL A 15 8.44 -11.85 0.39
N ARG A 16 9.57 -11.29 -0.05
CA ARG A 16 9.87 -11.03 -1.47
C ARG A 16 9.76 -12.29 -2.33
N GLU A 17 10.43 -13.38 -1.95
CA GLU A 17 10.39 -14.64 -2.68
C GLU A 17 8.98 -15.24 -2.75
N SER A 18 8.18 -15.05 -1.70
CA SER A 18 6.80 -15.50 -1.67
C SER A 18 5.94 -14.70 -2.65
N TYR A 19 6.09 -13.36 -2.71
CA TYR A 19 5.38 -12.53 -3.69
C TYR A 19 5.86 -12.77 -5.12
N ASP A 20 7.15 -13.00 -5.36
CA ASP A 20 7.66 -13.42 -6.67
C ASP A 20 6.99 -14.72 -7.16
N ARG A 21 6.79 -15.68 -6.25
CA ARG A 21 6.18 -16.97 -6.57
C ARG A 21 4.70 -16.87 -6.92
N VAL A 22 3.95 -15.98 -6.27
CA VAL A 22 2.52 -15.82 -6.50
C VAL A 22 2.16 -14.80 -7.58
N ALA A 23 3.12 -14.01 -8.05
CA ALA A 23 2.85 -12.85 -8.90
C ALA A 23 2.00 -13.17 -10.14
N ASP A 24 2.30 -14.26 -10.85
CA ASP A 24 1.58 -14.62 -12.07
C ASP A 24 0.15 -15.12 -11.76
N ASN A 25 -0.02 -15.89 -10.67
CA ASN A 25 -1.35 -16.33 -10.22
C ASN A 25 -2.19 -15.11 -9.75
N TYR A 26 -1.58 -14.18 -9.04
CA TYR A 26 -2.24 -12.94 -8.64
C TYR A 26 -2.75 -12.17 -9.86
N VAL A 27 -1.88 -11.94 -10.86
CA VAL A 27 -2.28 -11.28 -12.12
C VAL A 27 -3.40 -12.04 -12.82
N HIS A 28 -3.30 -13.36 -12.90
CA HIS A 28 -4.36 -14.18 -13.49
C HIS A 28 -5.70 -13.96 -12.77
N MET A 29 -5.72 -13.94 -11.45
CA MET A 29 -6.95 -13.67 -10.67
C MET A 29 -7.48 -12.26 -10.92
N VAL A 30 -6.61 -11.23 -10.93
CA VAL A 30 -7.01 -9.85 -11.25
C VAL A 30 -7.72 -9.78 -12.61
N VAL A 31 -7.13 -10.39 -13.63
CA VAL A 31 -7.66 -10.32 -15.02
C VAL A 31 -8.93 -11.15 -15.20
N THR A 32 -9.02 -12.32 -14.56
CA THR A 32 -10.12 -13.27 -14.82
C THR A 32 -11.31 -13.09 -13.89
N THR A 33 -11.10 -12.64 -12.65
CA THR A 33 -12.15 -12.51 -11.64
C THR A 33 -12.41 -11.09 -11.16
N GLY A 34 -11.56 -10.14 -11.54
CA GLY A 34 -11.58 -8.78 -10.98
C GLY A 34 -11.06 -8.69 -9.54
N PHE A 35 -10.42 -9.76 -9.06
CA PHE A 35 -9.81 -9.76 -7.72
C PHE A 35 -8.80 -8.61 -7.58
N GLY A 36 -8.97 -7.78 -6.54
CA GLY A 36 -8.10 -6.62 -6.30
C GLY A 36 -8.26 -5.46 -7.30
N ASP A 37 -9.14 -5.58 -8.32
CA ASP A 37 -9.50 -4.42 -9.16
C ASP A 37 -10.51 -3.56 -8.42
N ILE A 38 -10.09 -2.36 -8.04
CA ILE A 38 -10.94 -1.39 -7.33
C ILE A 38 -12.21 -1.02 -8.11
N ARG A 39 -12.20 -1.14 -9.45
CA ARG A 39 -13.38 -0.87 -10.30
C ARG A 39 -14.52 -1.83 -10.02
N CYS A 40 -14.22 -3.02 -9.50
CA CYS A 40 -15.20 -4.03 -9.10
C CYS A 40 -15.76 -3.80 -7.67
N HIS A 41 -15.18 -2.86 -6.91
CA HIS A 41 -15.52 -2.62 -5.50
C HIS A 41 -15.93 -1.16 -5.27
N PRO A 42 -17.22 -0.81 -5.36
CA PRO A 42 -17.67 0.59 -5.36
C PRO A 42 -17.17 1.43 -4.19
N TRP A 43 -17.15 0.89 -2.98
CA TRP A 43 -16.69 1.63 -1.78
C TRP A 43 -15.16 1.82 -1.77
N LEU A 44 -14.39 0.82 -2.18
CA LEU A 44 -12.94 0.93 -2.32
C LEU A 44 -12.58 1.91 -3.43
N LYS A 45 -13.29 1.83 -4.57
CA LYS A 45 -13.14 2.78 -5.66
C LYS A 45 -13.43 4.22 -5.20
N ALA A 46 -14.53 4.45 -4.47
CA ALA A 46 -14.88 5.76 -3.96
C ALA A 46 -13.81 6.33 -3.02
N SER A 47 -13.17 5.49 -2.19
CA SER A 47 -12.07 5.91 -1.32
C SER A 47 -10.84 6.35 -2.12
N VAL A 48 -10.48 5.60 -3.17
CA VAL A 48 -9.36 5.96 -4.06
C VAL A 48 -9.70 7.17 -4.91
N ASP A 49 -10.96 7.35 -5.35
CA ASP A 49 -11.42 8.55 -6.05
C ASP A 49 -11.31 9.79 -5.16
N ALA A 50 -11.79 9.71 -3.93
CA ALA A 50 -11.68 10.81 -2.96
C ALA A 50 -10.22 11.19 -2.69
N PHE A 51 -9.33 10.19 -2.54
CA PHE A 51 -7.90 10.44 -2.42
C PHE A 51 -7.36 11.16 -3.66
N ALA A 52 -7.66 10.65 -4.87
CA ALA A 52 -7.18 11.22 -6.12
C ALA A 52 -7.61 12.69 -6.29
N ASP A 53 -8.88 13.00 -5.98
CA ASP A 53 -9.41 14.36 -6.07
C ASP A 53 -8.72 15.28 -5.05
N THR A 54 -8.46 14.77 -3.84
CA THR A 54 -7.83 15.54 -2.75
C THR A 54 -6.37 15.88 -3.04
N VAL A 55 -5.58 14.95 -3.63
CA VAL A 55 -4.16 15.16 -3.91
C VAL A 55 -3.90 15.79 -5.27
N SER A 56 -4.95 16.02 -6.08
CA SER A 56 -4.83 16.61 -7.40
C SER A 56 -4.14 17.97 -7.34
N GLY A 57 -3.08 18.15 -8.12
CA GLY A 57 -2.30 19.39 -8.16
C GLY A 57 -1.31 19.59 -7.00
N LEU A 58 -1.28 18.73 -5.98
CA LEU A 58 -0.34 18.85 -4.87
C LEU A 58 1.08 18.35 -5.21
N GLY A 59 1.23 17.51 -6.24
CA GLY A 59 2.51 16.98 -6.69
C GLY A 59 2.52 15.49 -6.94
N PRO A 60 3.71 14.87 -7.04
CA PRO A 60 3.83 13.45 -7.31
C PRO A 60 3.16 12.58 -6.26
N VAL A 61 2.66 11.42 -6.68
CA VAL A 61 2.03 10.40 -5.84
C VAL A 61 2.87 9.12 -5.89
N LEU A 62 3.06 8.45 -4.76
CA LEU A 62 3.78 7.19 -4.66
C LEU A 62 2.84 6.08 -4.17
N ASP A 63 2.75 5.00 -4.94
CA ASP A 63 2.03 3.77 -4.58
C ASP A 63 3.04 2.73 -4.07
N VAL A 64 2.99 2.44 -2.76
CA VAL A 64 3.96 1.57 -2.07
C VAL A 64 3.37 0.17 -1.87
N GLY A 65 4.03 -0.83 -2.46
CA GLY A 65 3.51 -2.18 -2.60
C GLY A 65 2.45 -2.24 -3.69
N CYS A 66 2.77 -1.65 -4.85
CA CYS A 66 1.83 -1.47 -5.97
C CYS A 66 1.40 -2.79 -6.64
N GLY A 67 2.08 -3.91 -6.34
CA GLY A 67 1.84 -5.19 -6.99
C GLY A 67 1.93 -5.09 -8.52
N PRO A 68 0.95 -5.62 -9.28
CA PRO A 68 0.93 -5.53 -10.73
C PRO A 68 0.49 -4.16 -11.28
N GLY A 69 0.42 -3.12 -10.44
CA GLY A 69 0.21 -1.74 -10.83
C GLY A 69 -1.21 -1.31 -11.14
N THR A 70 -2.22 -2.10 -10.77
CA THR A 70 -3.64 -1.82 -11.12
C THR A 70 -4.14 -0.48 -10.55
N VAL A 71 -3.83 -0.18 -9.28
CA VAL A 71 -4.23 1.07 -8.63
C VAL A 71 -3.38 2.24 -9.12
N THR A 72 -2.07 2.02 -9.30
CA THR A 72 -1.17 3.02 -9.89
C THR A 72 -1.68 3.47 -11.27
N ALA A 73 -2.02 2.51 -12.15
CA ALA A 73 -2.55 2.81 -13.49
C ALA A 73 -3.90 3.53 -13.41
N TYR A 74 -4.78 3.13 -12.51
CA TYR A 74 -6.06 3.82 -12.30
C TYR A 74 -5.86 5.29 -11.90
N LEU A 75 -4.92 5.59 -11.01
CA LEU A 75 -4.61 6.96 -10.61
C LEU A 75 -3.98 7.77 -11.75
N ALA A 76 -3.13 7.14 -12.58
CA ALA A 76 -2.57 7.76 -13.80
C ALA A 76 -3.67 8.12 -14.82
N GLU A 77 -4.67 7.24 -15.03
CA GLU A 77 -5.84 7.51 -15.87
C GLU A 77 -6.67 8.71 -15.37
N ARG A 78 -6.64 8.99 -14.06
CA ARG A 78 -7.25 10.18 -13.45
C ARG A 78 -6.39 11.45 -13.57
N GLY A 79 -5.23 11.36 -14.22
CA GLY A 79 -4.36 12.50 -14.50
C GLY A 79 -3.34 12.81 -13.41
N LEU A 80 -3.14 11.92 -12.44
CA LEU A 80 -2.12 12.10 -11.41
C LEU A 80 -0.72 11.72 -11.94
N ASP A 81 0.30 12.46 -11.49
CA ASP A 81 1.71 12.09 -11.66
C ASP A 81 2.07 11.02 -10.61
N VAL A 82 1.82 9.75 -10.93
CA VAL A 82 1.97 8.63 -10.02
C VAL A 82 3.06 7.67 -10.45
N SER A 83 3.75 7.10 -9.49
CA SER A 83 4.69 5.98 -9.67
C SER A 83 4.43 4.90 -8.63
N GLY A 84 4.72 3.65 -8.98
CA GLY A 84 4.56 2.50 -8.10
C GLY A 84 5.91 1.87 -7.72
N VAL A 85 6.01 1.38 -6.50
CA VAL A 85 7.12 0.55 -6.05
C VAL A 85 6.60 -0.73 -5.41
N ASP A 86 7.31 -1.84 -5.63
CA ASP A 86 7.00 -3.11 -4.99
C ASP A 86 8.28 -3.86 -4.63
N LEU A 87 8.22 -4.65 -3.58
CA LEU A 87 9.33 -5.49 -3.11
C LEU A 87 9.66 -6.59 -4.11
N SER A 88 8.65 -7.12 -4.82
CA SER A 88 8.77 -8.25 -5.75
C SER A 88 9.18 -7.78 -7.16
N PRO A 89 10.39 -8.17 -7.66
CA PRO A 89 10.77 -7.98 -9.06
C PRO A 89 9.74 -8.53 -10.04
N ARG A 90 9.10 -9.67 -9.73
CA ARG A 90 8.11 -10.29 -10.62
C ARG A 90 6.80 -9.51 -10.68
N MET A 91 6.36 -8.91 -9.56
CA MET A 91 5.24 -7.97 -9.58
C MET A 91 5.53 -6.76 -10.46
N ILE A 92 6.71 -6.17 -10.34
CA ILE A 92 7.14 -5.02 -11.16
C ILE A 92 7.27 -5.38 -12.65
N GLU A 93 7.78 -6.57 -12.97
CA GLU A 93 7.79 -7.04 -14.36
C GLU A 93 6.37 -7.10 -14.94
N ASN A 94 5.43 -7.66 -14.19
CA ASN A 94 4.02 -7.70 -14.58
C ASN A 94 3.41 -6.28 -14.69
N ALA A 95 3.70 -5.39 -13.74
CA ALA A 95 3.21 -4.00 -13.76
C ALA A 95 3.66 -3.25 -15.02
N ARG A 96 4.95 -3.34 -15.35
CA ARG A 96 5.51 -2.73 -16.56
C ARG A 96 4.92 -3.28 -17.86
N ARG A 97 4.62 -4.59 -17.88
CA ARG A 97 4.01 -5.26 -19.02
C ARG A 97 2.53 -4.87 -19.20
N LEU A 98 1.79 -4.77 -18.10
CA LEU A 98 0.35 -4.45 -18.11
C LEU A 98 0.09 -2.95 -18.32
N HIS A 99 0.96 -2.11 -17.78
CA HIS A 99 0.78 -0.65 -17.74
C HIS A 99 2.05 0.09 -18.20
N PRO A 100 2.44 -0.05 -19.49
CA PRO A 100 3.71 0.48 -20.01
C PRO A 100 3.82 2.02 -19.98
N GLY A 101 2.71 2.72 -19.75
CA GLY A 101 2.69 4.18 -19.60
C GLY A 101 2.98 4.68 -18.17
N CYS A 102 3.08 3.77 -17.20
CA CYS A 102 3.34 4.12 -15.81
C CYS A 102 4.79 3.82 -15.42
N ARG A 103 5.27 4.47 -14.35
CA ARG A 103 6.62 4.25 -13.79
C ARG A 103 6.53 3.27 -12.64
N PHE A 104 7.38 2.23 -12.68
CA PHE A 104 7.45 1.20 -11.65
C PHE A 104 8.89 0.84 -11.33
N ASP A 105 9.23 0.74 -10.02
CA ASP A 105 10.55 0.35 -9.58
C ASP A 105 10.50 -0.72 -8.48
N VAL A 106 11.52 -1.57 -8.44
CA VAL A 106 11.67 -2.56 -7.36
C VAL A 106 12.28 -1.87 -6.15
N SER A 107 11.50 -1.80 -5.06
CA SER A 107 11.98 -1.24 -3.79
C SER A 107 11.17 -1.75 -2.61
N SER A 108 11.79 -1.84 -1.44
CA SER A 108 11.09 -2.05 -0.17
C SER A 108 10.60 -0.71 0.38
N ALA A 109 9.46 -0.73 1.09
CA ALA A 109 9.01 0.42 1.87
C ALA A 109 10.05 0.89 2.91
N THR A 110 10.96 0.00 3.33
CA THR A 110 12.02 0.30 4.30
C THR A 110 13.30 0.88 3.68
N ASP A 111 13.43 0.80 2.34
CA ASP A 111 14.62 1.25 1.61
C ASP A 111 14.37 2.50 0.74
N LEU A 112 13.19 3.13 0.90
CA LEU A 112 12.82 4.32 0.13
C LEU A 112 13.65 5.53 0.58
N ASP A 113 14.28 6.21 -0.39
CA ASP A 113 14.92 7.51 -0.18
C ASP A 113 13.99 8.62 -0.68
N LEU A 114 13.15 9.13 0.21
CA LEU A 114 12.17 10.16 -0.07
C LEU A 114 12.64 11.51 0.48
N ALA A 115 12.73 12.50 -0.39
CA ALA A 115 13.02 13.86 0.03
C ALA A 115 11.85 14.43 0.87
N GLU A 116 12.17 15.28 1.83
CA GLU A 116 11.16 15.96 2.66
C GLU A 116 10.26 16.84 1.79
N ALA A 117 8.95 16.80 2.08
CA ALA A 117 7.92 17.60 1.42
C ALA A 117 7.96 17.51 -0.13
N SER A 118 8.26 16.33 -0.67
CA SER A 118 8.37 16.09 -2.12
C SER A 118 7.11 15.50 -2.74
N LEU A 119 6.25 14.82 -1.97
CA LEU A 119 5.08 14.11 -2.45
C LEU A 119 3.78 14.84 -2.12
N GLY A 120 2.84 14.83 -3.06
CA GLY A 120 1.45 15.24 -2.83
C GLY A 120 0.60 14.14 -2.20
N GLY A 121 0.94 12.87 -2.46
CA GLY A 121 0.22 11.73 -1.92
C GLY A 121 1.07 10.47 -1.80
N VAL A 122 0.70 9.60 -0.85
CA VAL A 122 1.28 8.26 -0.68
C VAL A 122 0.14 7.25 -0.48
N LEU A 123 0.21 6.12 -1.21
CA LEU A 123 -0.67 4.99 -0.99
C LEU A 123 0.11 3.82 -0.38
N GLY A 124 -0.56 3.09 0.55
CA GLY A 124 -0.18 1.74 0.98
C GLY A 124 -1.40 0.83 0.85
N TRP A 125 -1.76 0.48 -0.40
CA TRP A 125 -3.04 -0.15 -0.69
C TRP A 125 -2.94 -1.67 -0.59
N TRP A 126 -3.47 -2.26 0.47
CA TRP A 126 -3.36 -3.70 0.78
C TRP A 126 -1.92 -4.23 0.71
N SER A 127 -0.97 -3.46 1.23
CA SER A 127 0.47 -3.76 1.12
C SER A 127 1.23 -3.68 2.43
N LEU A 128 0.94 -2.68 3.28
CA LEU A 128 1.74 -2.41 4.48
C LEU A 128 1.51 -3.41 5.62
N PHE A 129 0.51 -4.27 5.53
CA PHE A 129 0.20 -5.30 6.53
C PHE A 129 1.28 -6.41 6.64
N ASN A 130 2.21 -6.49 5.69
CA ASN A 130 3.37 -7.39 5.78
C ASN A 130 4.55 -6.78 6.57
N LEU A 131 4.49 -5.50 6.91
CA LEU A 131 5.53 -4.87 7.72
C LEU A 131 5.38 -5.28 9.19
N PRO A 132 6.47 -5.72 9.86
CA PRO A 132 6.46 -5.99 11.29
C PRO A 132 5.94 -4.80 12.10
N ARG A 133 5.36 -5.09 13.26
CA ARG A 133 4.70 -4.08 14.11
C ARG A 133 5.62 -2.97 14.58
N ASP A 134 6.90 -3.23 14.73
CA ASP A 134 7.95 -2.26 15.10
C ASP A 134 8.51 -1.48 13.90
N VAL A 135 8.29 -1.98 12.68
CA VAL A 135 8.75 -1.34 11.43
C VAL A 135 7.70 -0.41 10.85
N LEU A 136 6.41 -0.77 10.88
CA LEU A 136 5.34 0.06 10.32
C LEU A 136 5.37 1.52 10.82
N PRO A 137 5.55 1.82 12.13
CA PRO A 137 5.63 3.20 12.62
C PRO A 137 6.77 4.01 11.98
N GLN A 138 7.93 3.37 11.72
CA GLN A 138 9.07 4.02 11.08
C GLN A 138 8.76 4.37 9.62
N VAL A 139 8.07 3.49 8.91
CA VAL A 139 7.61 3.72 7.51
C VAL A 139 6.56 4.84 7.47
N LEU A 140 5.60 4.86 8.40
CA LEU A 140 4.60 5.94 8.48
C LEU A 140 5.26 7.30 8.75
N ALA A 141 6.27 7.36 9.63
CA ALA A 141 7.04 8.57 9.89
C ALA A 141 7.83 9.05 8.65
N LEU A 142 8.37 8.12 7.85
CA LEU A 142 8.99 8.45 6.57
C LEU A 142 7.97 9.07 5.60
N PHE A 143 6.78 8.48 5.47
CA PHE A 143 5.73 9.01 4.60
C PHE A 143 5.25 10.39 5.06
N ALA A 144 5.01 10.57 6.36
CA ALA A 144 4.64 11.87 6.92
C ALA A 144 5.65 12.97 6.59
N ARG A 145 6.95 12.66 6.70
CA ARG A 145 8.02 13.60 6.34
C ARG A 145 8.06 13.91 4.83
N ALA A 146 7.84 12.87 4.00
CA ALA A 146 7.91 13.01 2.54
C ALA A 146 6.71 13.75 1.93
N LEU A 147 5.55 13.68 2.56
CA LEU A 147 4.37 14.42 2.15
C LEU A 147 4.60 15.93 2.29
N LYS A 148 4.07 16.72 1.38
CA LYS A 148 3.95 18.17 1.52
C LYS A 148 2.92 18.52 2.60
N PRO A 149 2.98 19.71 3.22
CA PRO A 149 1.84 20.22 3.97
C PRO A 149 0.56 20.17 3.13
N GLY A 150 -0.53 19.62 3.69
CA GLY A 150 -1.76 19.33 2.98
C GLY A 150 -1.73 18.08 2.08
N GLY A 151 -0.59 17.40 1.96
CA GLY A 151 -0.49 16.12 1.26
C GLY A 151 -1.16 14.99 2.05
N HIS A 152 -1.60 13.94 1.36
CA HIS A 152 -2.40 12.88 1.97
C HIS A 152 -1.76 11.49 1.84
N PHE A 153 -1.95 10.71 2.90
CA PHE A 153 -1.69 9.27 2.95
C PHE A 153 -3.00 8.51 2.93
N ILE A 154 -3.08 7.42 2.18
CA ILE A 154 -4.19 6.47 2.23
C ILE A 154 -3.65 5.05 2.34
N THR A 155 -4.27 4.24 3.19
CA THR A 155 -3.96 2.82 3.31
C THR A 155 -5.22 1.98 3.40
N ALA A 156 -5.15 0.75 2.85
CA ALA A 156 -6.14 -0.29 3.07
C ALA A 156 -5.45 -1.48 3.73
N THR A 157 -6.08 -2.09 4.75
CA THR A 157 -5.49 -3.18 5.52
C THR A 157 -6.53 -4.14 6.10
N HIS A 158 -6.06 -5.29 6.56
CA HIS A 158 -6.86 -6.27 7.29
C HIS A 158 -7.06 -5.84 8.74
N VAL A 159 -8.29 -6.06 9.26
CA VAL A 159 -8.64 -5.78 10.65
C VAL A 159 -8.62 -7.07 11.46
N GLY A 160 -8.06 -7.00 12.66
CA GLY A 160 -8.03 -8.09 13.60
C GLY A 160 -7.11 -7.80 14.80
N ASP A 161 -7.08 -8.74 15.74
CA ASP A 161 -6.31 -8.64 16.98
C ASP A 161 -4.97 -9.38 16.92
N GLU A 162 -4.82 -10.29 15.94
CA GLU A 162 -3.71 -11.23 15.90
C GLU A 162 -2.96 -11.18 14.57
N ASP A 163 -1.71 -11.60 14.62
CA ASP A 163 -0.90 -11.80 13.43
C ASP A 163 -1.21 -13.17 12.81
N VAL A 164 -1.39 -13.22 11.50
CA VAL A 164 -1.75 -14.44 10.78
C VAL A 164 -0.60 -14.89 9.90
N ALA A 165 0.02 -16.02 10.27
CA ALA A 165 1.01 -16.66 9.40
C ALA A 165 0.32 -17.27 8.17
N ARG A 166 0.79 -16.90 6.97
CA ARG A 166 0.29 -17.40 5.70
C ARG A 166 1.24 -18.44 5.15
N THR A 167 0.70 -19.61 4.82
CA THR A 167 1.44 -20.74 4.22
C THR A 167 1.04 -20.99 2.78
N GLU A 168 -0.09 -20.45 2.34
CA GLU A 168 -0.58 -20.50 0.96
C GLU A 168 -1.37 -19.24 0.61
N ALA A 169 -1.37 -18.85 -0.67
CA ALA A 169 -2.13 -17.71 -1.18
C ALA A 169 -2.42 -17.88 -2.68
N TYR A 170 -3.38 -17.08 -3.19
CA TYR A 170 -3.67 -16.90 -4.62
C TYR A 170 -3.73 -18.19 -5.43
N GLY A 171 -4.64 -19.09 -5.04
CA GLY A 171 -4.84 -20.39 -5.73
C GLY A 171 -4.00 -21.52 -5.15
N GLY A 172 -3.67 -21.48 -3.84
CA GLY A 172 -2.97 -22.56 -3.14
C GLY A 172 -1.45 -22.57 -3.39
N VAL A 173 -0.89 -21.47 -3.88
CA VAL A 173 0.57 -21.37 -4.06
C VAL A 173 1.24 -21.27 -2.69
N PRO A 174 2.27 -22.09 -2.40
CA PRO A 174 2.99 -22.03 -1.14
C PRO A 174 3.70 -20.68 -0.95
N VAL A 175 3.44 -20.06 0.19
CA VAL A 175 4.04 -18.77 0.59
C VAL A 175 4.49 -18.82 2.04
N ARG A 176 5.22 -17.81 2.44
CA ARG A 176 5.63 -17.64 3.83
C ARG A 176 5.75 -16.15 4.15
N TRP A 177 4.69 -15.60 4.73
CA TRP A 177 4.69 -14.26 5.33
C TRP A 177 3.72 -14.19 6.50
N THR A 178 3.84 -13.14 7.28
CA THR A 178 2.88 -12.79 8.32
C THR A 178 2.01 -11.63 7.85
N THR A 179 0.69 -11.77 7.97
CA THR A 179 -0.25 -10.66 7.84
C THR A 179 -0.45 -10.08 9.24
N HIS A 180 0.10 -8.90 9.47
CA HIS A 180 -0.10 -8.15 10.72
C HIS A 180 -1.44 -7.44 10.65
N GLN A 181 -2.41 -7.94 11.42
CA GLN A 181 -3.72 -7.32 11.51
C GLN A 181 -3.72 -6.24 12.59
N TRP A 182 -4.49 -5.20 12.37
CA TRP A 182 -4.59 -4.06 13.26
C TRP A 182 -6.05 -3.81 13.64
N ARG A 183 -6.30 -3.53 14.93
CA ARG A 183 -7.58 -2.90 15.30
C ARG A 183 -7.61 -1.49 14.71
N PRO A 184 -8.78 -1.00 14.26
CA PRO A 184 -8.89 0.33 13.66
C PRO A 184 -8.25 1.42 14.51
N GLU A 185 -8.52 1.43 15.80
CA GLU A 185 -8.04 2.44 16.74
C GLU A 185 -6.49 2.39 16.86
N GLN A 186 -5.89 1.21 16.87
CA GLN A 186 -4.42 1.06 16.92
C GLN A 186 -3.74 1.61 15.67
N LEU A 187 -4.31 1.36 14.48
CA LEU A 187 -3.74 1.89 13.24
C LEU A 187 -3.89 3.41 13.17
N VAL A 188 -5.02 3.95 13.59
CA VAL A 188 -5.27 5.40 13.67
C VAL A 188 -4.27 6.04 14.63
N ASP A 189 -4.08 5.49 15.82
CA ASP A 189 -3.08 5.97 16.79
C ASP A 189 -1.65 6.00 16.21
N LEU A 190 -1.26 4.98 15.45
CA LEU A 190 0.07 4.93 14.79
C LEU A 190 0.21 6.02 13.72
N ILE A 191 -0.83 6.26 12.94
CA ILE A 191 -0.87 7.32 11.92
C ILE A 191 -0.75 8.69 12.59
N GLU A 192 -1.46 8.94 13.70
CA GLU A 192 -1.37 10.17 14.47
C GLU A 192 0.02 10.36 15.10
N GLN A 193 0.61 9.31 15.68
CA GLN A 193 1.97 9.34 16.24
C GLN A 193 3.03 9.63 15.18
N ALA A 194 2.79 9.26 13.92
CA ALA A 194 3.66 9.62 12.80
C ALA A 194 3.54 11.09 12.38
N GLY A 195 2.60 11.86 12.95
CA GLY A 195 2.36 13.26 12.64
C GLY A 195 1.36 13.50 11.51
N LEU A 196 0.56 12.49 11.16
CA LEU A 196 -0.53 12.60 10.19
C LEU A 196 -1.87 12.73 10.93
N ARG A 197 -2.78 13.52 10.40
CA ARG A 197 -4.13 13.70 10.93
C ARG A 197 -5.14 12.86 10.15
N PRO A 198 -5.75 11.82 10.74
CA PRO A 198 -6.80 11.05 10.10
C PRO A 198 -7.98 11.96 9.70
N VAL A 199 -8.47 11.81 8.47
CA VAL A 199 -9.56 12.63 7.91
C VAL A 199 -10.75 11.81 7.45
N ALA A 200 -10.55 10.52 7.14
CA ALA A 200 -11.64 9.61 6.76
C ALA A 200 -11.30 8.17 7.08
N GLU A 201 -12.34 7.39 7.42
CA GLU A 201 -12.28 5.94 7.59
C GLU A 201 -13.42 5.26 6.82
N LEU A 202 -13.12 4.11 6.23
CA LEU A 202 -14.12 3.19 5.72
C LEU A 202 -13.87 1.81 6.35
N ARG A 203 -14.84 1.32 7.11
CA ARG A 203 -14.82 -0.01 7.73
C ARG A 203 -15.61 -0.98 6.86
N LEU A 204 -14.95 -2.03 6.40
CA LEU A 204 -15.54 -3.07 5.59
C LEU A 204 -15.84 -4.28 6.47
N PRO A 205 -17.09 -4.77 6.52
CA PRO A 205 -17.42 -5.99 7.24
C PRO A 205 -16.74 -7.19 6.57
N ALA A 206 -16.53 -8.27 7.32
CA ALA A 206 -16.17 -9.54 6.75
C ALA A 206 -17.27 -10.04 5.79
N ASP A 207 -16.88 -10.70 4.71
CA ASP A 207 -17.75 -11.39 3.79
C ASP A 207 -17.34 -12.88 3.64
N GLU A 208 -17.96 -13.61 2.71
CA GLU A 208 -17.68 -15.04 2.49
C GLU A 208 -16.24 -15.31 1.99
N GLN A 209 -15.56 -14.31 1.45
CA GLN A 209 -14.26 -14.46 0.79
C GLN A 209 -13.12 -13.73 1.53
N SER A 210 -13.45 -12.73 2.34
CA SER A 210 -12.48 -11.89 3.03
C SER A 210 -12.88 -11.57 4.46
N GLY A 211 -11.87 -11.45 5.33
CA GLY A 211 -12.03 -10.90 6.67
C GLY A 211 -12.34 -9.39 6.64
N PRO A 212 -12.61 -8.79 7.81
CA PRO A 212 -12.90 -7.38 7.89
C PRO A 212 -11.72 -6.53 7.44
N GLY A 213 -12.02 -5.40 6.79
CA GLY A 213 -11.03 -4.46 6.27
C GLY A 213 -11.23 -3.04 6.76
N LEU A 214 -10.17 -2.26 6.67
CA LEU A 214 -10.16 -0.84 7.02
C LEU A 214 -9.44 -0.04 5.94
N VAL A 215 -10.04 1.05 5.52
CA VAL A 215 -9.35 2.11 4.77
C VAL A 215 -9.25 3.33 5.67
N VAL A 216 -8.05 3.91 5.77
CA VAL A 216 -7.82 5.17 6.48
C VAL A 216 -7.18 6.16 5.52
N MET A 217 -7.70 7.37 5.48
CA MET A 217 -7.07 8.50 4.81
C MET A 217 -6.64 9.52 5.88
N ALA A 218 -5.42 10.01 5.77
CA ALA A 218 -4.85 10.99 6.70
C ALA A 218 -4.11 12.08 5.94
N GLU A 219 -4.07 13.28 6.52
CA GLU A 219 -3.43 14.47 5.96
C GLU A 219 -2.17 14.82 6.74
N ARG A 220 -1.12 15.28 6.05
CA ARG A 220 -0.04 16.01 6.72
C ARG A 220 -0.51 17.43 7.04
N PRO A 221 -0.64 17.81 8.32
CA PRO A 221 -1.00 19.18 8.71
C PRO A 221 -0.03 20.23 8.14
N ALA A 222 -0.52 21.49 8.04
CA ALA A 222 0.26 22.63 7.55
C ALA A 222 1.39 23.00 8.51
#